data_5d30f238f5b8dab63352bba3f85f3e44
#
_entry.id   5d30f238f5b8dab63352bba3f85f3e44
#
_cell.length_a   1.000
_cell.length_b   1.000
_cell.length_c   1.000
_cell.angle_alpha   90.00
_cell.angle_beta   90.00
_cell.angle_gamma   90.00
#
_symmetry.space_group_name_H-M   'P 1'
#
loop_
_entity.id
_entity.type
_entity.pdbx_description
1 polymer ?
#
loop_
_entity_poly.entity_id
_entity_poly.type
_entity_poly.pdbx_seq_one_letter_code
_entity_poly.pdbx_strand_id
1 'polypeptide(L)'
;KPKPTTTTTAKPKFELTQNDIDRLKRELQAYSNEIARPIFKDIYAECGYSSVDELLSDIGWMNLDNSSWGTPDTVSPDTYSSYDELYRKVKGHIDVLYDRIKYSGQVVIYTEWHGDGSAINSDGKPAWEIYLIY
;
A
#
# COMPACT_ATOMS: atom_id res chain seq x y z
N LYS A 1 -14.82 44.69 29.86
CA LYS A 1 -13.72 43.74 30.06
C LYS A 1 -13.74 42.72 28.94
N PRO A 2 -12.73 42.71 28.01
CA PRO A 2 -12.73 41.75 26.94
C PRO A 2 -12.56 40.34 27.52
N LYS A 3 -13.47 39.43 27.12
CA LYS A 3 -13.31 38.01 27.42
C LYS A 3 -12.00 37.51 26.86
N PRO A 4 -11.18 36.79 27.64
CA PRO A 4 -10.09 36.09 27.07
C PRO A 4 -10.62 35.12 26.02
N THR A 5 -10.20 35.33 24.78
CA THR A 5 -10.40 34.38 23.71
C THR A 5 -9.65 33.12 24.11
N THR A 6 -10.38 32.14 24.62
CA THR A 6 -9.89 30.78 24.66
C THR A 6 -9.75 30.33 23.21
N THR A 7 -8.58 30.45 22.67
CA THR A 7 -8.19 29.70 21.50
C THR A 7 -8.16 28.24 21.91
N THR A 8 -9.28 27.55 21.72
CA THR A 8 -9.26 26.11 21.63
C THR A 8 -8.40 25.76 20.44
N THR A 9 -7.14 25.44 20.71
CA THR A 9 -6.30 24.77 19.72
C THR A 9 -6.97 23.44 19.47
N ALA A 10 -7.77 23.38 18.39
CA ALA A 10 -8.21 22.13 17.85
C ALA A 10 -6.97 21.26 17.59
N LYS A 11 -7.00 20.01 18.04
CA LYS A 11 -5.94 19.03 17.69
C LYS A 11 -5.73 19.12 16.18
N PRO A 12 -4.48 19.24 15.70
CA PRO A 12 -4.21 19.22 14.28
C PRO A 12 -4.86 17.96 13.70
N LYS A 13 -5.67 18.17 12.67
CA LYS A 13 -6.29 17.08 11.93
C LYS A 13 -5.18 16.21 11.36
N PHE A 14 -5.31 14.90 11.50
CA PHE A 14 -4.37 13.96 10.93
C PHE A 14 -4.36 14.09 9.41
N GLU A 15 -3.18 14.20 8.83
CA GLU A 15 -2.98 14.20 7.39
C GLU A 15 -1.90 13.18 7.03
N LEU A 16 -2.22 12.31 6.08
CA LEU A 16 -1.25 11.38 5.50
C LEU A 16 -0.19 12.16 4.73
N THR A 17 1.05 11.74 4.89
CA THR A 17 2.21 12.29 4.18
C THR A 17 2.82 11.23 3.25
N GLN A 18 3.71 11.67 2.37
CA GLN A 18 4.46 10.73 1.53
C GLN A 18 5.27 9.75 2.38
N ASN A 19 5.80 10.19 3.51
CA ASN A 19 6.51 9.30 4.45
C ASN A 19 5.59 8.20 5.00
N ASP A 20 4.33 8.52 5.27
CA ASP A 20 3.34 7.51 5.71
C ASP A 20 3.07 6.50 4.60
N ILE A 21 2.96 6.94 3.37
CA ILE A 21 2.75 6.06 2.22
C ILE A 21 3.97 5.17 1.96
N ASP A 22 5.17 5.71 2.06
CA ASP A 22 6.40 4.93 1.93
C ASP A 22 6.52 3.88 3.05
N ARG A 23 6.14 4.24 4.26
CA ARG A 23 6.04 3.32 5.39
C ARG A 23 5.03 2.20 5.12
N LEU A 24 3.86 2.57 4.60
CA LEU A 24 2.81 1.62 4.24
C LEU A 24 3.32 0.58 3.24
N LYS A 25 3.97 1.03 2.18
CA LYS A 25 4.55 0.15 1.16
C LYS A 25 5.55 -0.82 1.78
N ARG A 26 6.46 -0.30 2.60
CA ARG A 26 7.51 -1.10 3.24
C ARG A 26 6.92 -2.15 4.17
N GLU A 27 6.01 -1.75 5.05
CA GLU A 27 5.41 -2.64 6.04
C GLU A 27 4.50 -3.68 5.40
N LEU A 28 3.69 -3.28 4.44
CA LEU A 28 2.77 -4.20 3.77
C LEU A 28 3.49 -5.12 2.77
N GLN A 29 4.58 -4.64 2.15
CA GLN A 29 5.38 -5.53 1.32
C GLN A 29 6.05 -6.62 2.17
N ALA A 30 6.55 -6.27 3.35
CA ALA A 30 7.09 -7.26 4.29
C ALA A 30 6.02 -8.27 4.71
N TYR A 31 4.82 -7.79 5.01
CA TYR A 31 3.68 -8.65 5.34
C TYR A 31 3.32 -9.58 4.19
N SER A 32 3.22 -9.05 2.98
CA SER A 32 2.94 -9.81 1.77
C SER A 32 4.01 -10.88 1.52
N ASN A 33 5.27 -10.53 1.69
CA ASN A 33 6.39 -11.44 1.48
C ASN A 33 6.34 -12.64 2.43
N GLU A 34 5.92 -12.44 3.68
CA GLU A 34 5.78 -13.54 4.63
C GLU A 34 4.67 -14.53 4.21
N ILE A 35 3.58 -14.01 3.63
CA ILE A 35 2.53 -14.88 3.06
C ILE A 35 3.06 -15.65 1.85
N ALA A 36 3.83 -15.01 1.00
CA ALA A 36 4.37 -15.62 -0.23
C ALA A 36 5.54 -16.59 0.03
N ARG A 37 6.24 -16.44 1.16
CA ARG A 37 7.44 -17.24 1.46
C ARG A 37 7.25 -18.74 1.32
N PRO A 38 6.20 -19.37 1.86
CA PRO A 38 5.99 -20.81 1.70
C PRO A 38 5.83 -21.27 0.24
N ILE A 39 5.36 -20.37 -0.63
CA ILE A 39 5.18 -20.65 -2.07
C ILE A 39 6.54 -20.82 -2.75
N PHE A 40 7.51 -19.97 -2.39
CA PHE A 40 8.78 -19.85 -3.11
C PHE A 40 9.98 -20.49 -2.40
N LYS A 41 9.81 -20.92 -1.16
CA LYS A 41 10.92 -21.45 -0.34
C LYS A 41 11.66 -22.64 -0.96
N ASP A 42 10.98 -23.43 -1.80
CA ASP A 42 11.56 -24.63 -2.43
C ASP A 42 11.82 -24.44 -3.92
N ILE A 43 11.44 -23.31 -4.51
CA ILE A 43 11.55 -23.08 -5.96
C ILE A 43 12.38 -21.84 -6.33
N TYR A 44 12.89 -21.10 -5.37
CA TYR A 44 13.62 -19.86 -5.64
C TYR A 44 14.86 -20.10 -6.54
N ALA A 45 15.54 -21.23 -6.36
CA ALA A 45 16.72 -21.57 -7.15
C ALA A 45 16.37 -21.83 -8.62
N GLU A 46 15.25 -22.47 -8.89
CA GLU A 46 14.74 -22.70 -10.23
C GLU A 46 14.37 -21.38 -10.93
N CYS A 47 14.01 -20.38 -10.14
CA CYS A 47 13.72 -19.03 -10.65
C CYS A 47 14.99 -18.18 -10.85
N GLY A 48 16.17 -18.72 -10.56
CA GLY A 48 17.44 -18.02 -10.76
C GLY A 48 17.94 -17.22 -9.58
N TYR A 49 17.37 -17.42 -8.39
CA TYR A 49 17.76 -16.69 -7.18
C TYR A 49 18.61 -17.54 -6.25
N SER A 50 19.44 -16.89 -5.43
CA SER A 50 20.31 -17.56 -4.47
C SER A 50 19.64 -17.80 -3.11
N SER A 51 18.52 -17.14 -2.86
CA SER A 51 17.73 -17.32 -1.64
C SER A 51 16.27 -16.92 -1.88
N VAL A 52 15.37 -17.38 -1.01
CA VAL A 52 13.96 -16.97 -1.06
C VAL A 52 13.83 -15.47 -0.75
N ASP A 53 14.67 -14.94 0.12
CA ASP A 53 14.64 -13.52 0.45
C ASP A 53 15.03 -12.65 -0.76
N GLU A 54 16.03 -13.10 -1.54
CA GLU A 54 16.40 -12.43 -2.77
C GLU A 54 15.23 -12.40 -3.77
N LEU A 55 14.57 -13.55 -3.97
CA LEU A 55 13.41 -13.64 -4.84
C LEU A 55 12.30 -12.68 -4.39
N LEU A 56 11.95 -12.71 -3.10
CA LEU A 56 10.86 -11.88 -2.56
C LEU A 56 11.18 -10.39 -2.61
N SER A 57 12.45 -10.03 -2.63
CA SER A 57 12.89 -8.63 -2.68
C SER A 57 12.95 -8.08 -4.11
N ASP A 58 13.02 -8.95 -5.12
CA ASP A 58 13.10 -8.56 -6.52
C ASP A 58 11.70 -8.34 -7.09
N ILE A 59 11.10 -7.21 -6.75
CA ILE A 59 9.72 -6.88 -7.11
C ILE A 59 9.61 -5.85 -8.24
N GLY A 60 10.71 -5.22 -8.60
CA GLY A 60 10.71 -4.12 -9.56
C GLY A 60 10.34 -4.50 -10.99
N TRP A 61 10.38 -5.79 -11.32
CA TRP A 61 9.99 -6.28 -12.65
C TRP A 61 8.47 -6.38 -12.82
N MET A 62 7.73 -6.46 -11.72
CA MET A 62 6.25 -6.47 -11.74
C MET A 62 5.75 -5.03 -11.81
N ASN A 63 4.94 -4.75 -12.82
CA ASN A 63 4.39 -3.41 -13.02
C ASN A 63 2.97 -3.46 -13.60
N LEU A 64 2.38 -2.30 -13.79
CA LEU A 64 1.00 -2.18 -14.26
C LEU A 64 0.83 -2.62 -15.72
N ASP A 65 1.93 -2.68 -16.49
CA ASP A 65 1.88 -3.03 -17.91
C ASP A 65 2.02 -4.54 -18.14
N ASN A 66 2.72 -5.25 -17.27
CA ASN A 66 3.03 -6.67 -17.48
C ASN A 66 2.34 -7.63 -16.51
N SER A 67 1.58 -7.13 -15.56
CA SER A 67 0.98 -7.93 -14.50
C SER A 67 -0.47 -7.55 -14.29
N SER A 68 -1.23 -8.46 -13.67
CA SER A 68 -2.58 -8.13 -13.18
C SER A 68 -2.50 -7.20 -11.99
N TRP A 69 -3.47 -6.32 -11.85
CA TRP A 69 -3.49 -5.38 -10.72
C TRP A 69 -4.91 -4.92 -10.40
N GLY A 70 -5.06 -4.42 -9.19
CA GLY A 70 -6.26 -3.75 -8.74
C GLY A 70 -5.91 -2.54 -7.89
N THR A 71 -6.83 -1.57 -7.78
CA THR A 71 -6.70 -0.40 -6.93
C THR A 71 -7.66 -0.56 -5.74
N PRO A 72 -7.20 -1.13 -4.62
CA PRO A 72 -8.06 -1.29 -3.45
C PRO A 72 -8.45 0.05 -2.85
N ASP A 73 -7.65 1.10 -3.05
CA ASP A 73 -7.92 2.39 -2.45
C ASP A 73 -7.30 3.55 -3.21
N THR A 74 -8.04 4.66 -3.21
CA THR A 74 -7.58 5.98 -3.64
C THR A 74 -7.61 6.88 -2.42
N VAL A 75 -6.47 7.42 -2.02
CA VAL A 75 -6.29 8.02 -0.70
C VAL A 75 -5.78 9.44 -0.83
N SER A 76 -6.59 10.41 -0.40
CA SER A 76 -6.15 11.79 -0.20
C SER A 76 -5.56 11.94 1.20
N PRO A 77 -4.80 13.01 1.47
CA PRO A 77 -4.21 13.21 2.80
C PRO A 77 -5.19 13.16 3.97
N ASP A 78 -6.46 13.51 3.73
CA ASP A 78 -7.50 13.57 4.75
C ASP A 78 -8.52 12.42 4.71
N THR A 79 -8.29 11.40 3.88
CA THR A 79 -9.23 10.28 3.73
C THR A 79 -9.36 9.46 5.02
N TYR A 80 -8.27 9.26 5.72
CA TYR A 80 -8.24 8.47 6.95
C TYR A 80 -7.87 9.33 8.15
N SER A 81 -8.34 8.90 9.32
CA SER A 81 -8.05 9.59 10.59
C SER A 81 -6.75 9.15 11.23
N SER A 82 -6.12 8.08 10.73
CA SER A 82 -4.83 7.58 11.22
C SER A 82 -4.15 6.71 10.17
N TYR A 83 -2.83 6.59 10.28
CA TYR A 83 -2.05 5.64 9.50
C TYR A 83 -2.54 4.19 9.71
N ASP A 84 -2.82 3.82 10.95
CA ASP A 84 -3.25 2.47 11.31
C ASP A 84 -4.55 2.07 10.63
N GLU A 85 -5.47 3.01 10.47
CA GLU A 85 -6.73 2.79 9.76
C GLU A 85 -6.49 2.45 8.29
N LEU A 86 -5.63 3.20 7.60
CA LEU A 86 -5.23 2.92 6.23
C LEU A 86 -4.51 1.56 6.13
N TYR A 87 -3.55 1.33 7.03
CA TYR A 87 -2.80 0.08 7.08
C TYR A 87 -3.72 -1.14 7.16
N ARG A 88 -4.67 -1.12 8.08
CA ARG A 88 -5.61 -2.24 8.28
C ARG A 88 -6.48 -2.46 7.06
N LYS A 89 -6.90 -1.39 6.40
CA LYS A 89 -7.75 -1.51 5.21
C LYS A 89 -6.99 -2.17 4.06
N VAL A 90 -5.81 -1.68 3.73
CA VAL A 90 -5.03 -2.25 2.63
C VAL A 90 -4.56 -3.67 2.95
N LYS A 91 -4.19 -3.94 4.20
CA LYS A 91 -3.86 -5.29 4.66
C LYS A 91 -5.01 -6.27 4.40
N GLY A 92 -6.23 -5.86 4.71
CA GLY A 92 -7.42 -6.68 4.46
C GLY A 92 -7.60 -6.99 2.97
N HIS A 93 -7.33 -6.05 2.09
CA HIS A 93 -7.36 -6.28 0.65
C HIS A 93 -6.27 -7.26 0.19
N ILE A 94 -5.09 -7.20 0.79
CA ILE A 94 -4.01 -8.15 0.50
C ILE A 94 -4.46 -9.57 0.87
N ASP A 95 -5.05 -9.74 2.05
CA ASP A 95 -5.53 -11.04 2.51
C ASP A 95 -6.59 -11.63 1.57
N VAL A 96 -7.55 -10.80 1.14
CA VAL A 96 -8.60 -11.20 0.20
C VAL A 96 -7.98 -11.59 -1.15
N LEU A 97 -6.99 -10.83 -1.61
CA LEU A 97 -6.34 -11.11 -2.88
C LEU A 97 -5.57 -12.43 -2.86
N TYR A 98 -4.80 -12.70 -1.78
CA TYR A 98 -4.11 -13.97 -1.65
C TYR A 98 -5.08 -15.15 -1.66
N ASP A 99 -6.21 -15.02 -1.00
CA ASP A 99 -7.25 -16.05 -1.03
C ASP A 99 -7.80 -16.24 -2.45
N ARG A 100 -8.02 -15.16 -3.18
CA ARG A 100 -8.51 -15.20 -4.57
C ARG A 100 -7.53 -15.90 -5.51
N ILE A 101 -6.23 -15.61 -5.40
CA ILE A 101 -5.21 -16.22 -6.24
C ILE A 101 -4.74 -17.59 -5.72
N LYS A 102 -5.36 -18.09 -4.65
CA LYS A 102 -5.07 -19.42 -4.07
C LYS A 102 -3.61 -19.56 -3.64
N TYR A 103 -3.02 -18.47 -3.12
CA TYR A 103 -1.62 -18.49 -2.68
C TYR A 103 -0.66 -18.97 -3.77
N SER A 104 -0.91 -18.59 -5.01
CA SER A 104 -0.11 -19.05 -6.18
C SER A 104 0.98 -18.09 -6.61
N GLY A 105 1.15 -16.96 -5.93
CA GLY A 105 2.14 -15.96 -6.30
C GLY A 105 2.41 -14.95 -5.19
N GLN A 106 3.11 -13.88 -5.55
CA GLN A 106 3.44 -12.78 -4.65
C GLN A 106 2.60 -11.55 -5.01
N VAL A 107 2.05 -10.90 -3.99
CA VAL A 107 1.35 -9.61 -4.17
C VAL A 107 2.34 -8.49 -3.89
N VAL A 108 2.47 -7.56 -4.83
CA VAL A 108 3.34 -6.39 -4.73
C VAL A 108 2.51 -5.14 -4.54
N ILE A 109 2.91 -4.30 -3.58
CA ILE A 109 2.27 -3.04 -3.28
C ILE A 109 3.00 -1.94 -4.06
N TYR A 110 2.24 -1.21 -4.88
CA TYR A 110 2.74 -0.09 -5.66
C TYR A 110 1.85 1.12 -5.41
N THR A 111 2.43 2.32 -5.39
CA THR A 111 1.68 3.54 -5.16
C THR A 111 2.09 4.63 -6.14
N GLU A 112 1.11 5.47 -6.54
CA GLU A 112 1.36 6.64 -7.37
C GLU A 112 0.69 7.87 -6.76
N TRP A 113 1.43 8.97 -6.67
CA TRP A 113 0.88 10.26 -6.28
C TRP A 113 0.33 10.98 -7.50
N HIS A 114 -0.94 11.37 -7.44
CA HIS A 114 -1.63 12.16 -8.45
C HIS A 114 -2.01 13.51 -7.86
N GLY A 115 -1.03 14.41 -7.80
CA GLY A 115 -1.21 15.74 -7.23
C GLY A 115 -2.14 16.65 -8.04
N ASP A 116 -2.39 16.28 -9.31
CA ASP A 116 -3.27 17.00 -10.23
C ASP A 116 -4.75 16.59 -10.12
N GLY A 117 -5.08 15.67 -9.23
CA GLY A 117 -6.45 15.18 -9.06
C GLY A 117 -6.88 14.13 -10.07
N SER A 118 -5.94 13.57 -10.86
CA SER A 118 -6.24 12.60 -11.92
C SER A 118 -6.42 11.17 -11.41
N ALA A 119 -6.18 10.90 -10.14
CA ALA A 119 -6.36 9.56 -9.57
C ALA A 119 -7.82 9.10 -9.69
N ILE A 120 -8.01 7.81 -9.98
CA ILE A 120 -9.34 7.22 -10.12
C ILE A 120 -10.11 7.38 -8.81
N ASN A 121 -11.37 7.83 -8.88
CA ASN A 121 -12.23 8.05 -7.71
C ASN A 121 -11.71 9.10 -6.71
N SER A 122 -10.80 9.99 -7.13
CA SER A 122 -10.30 11.05 -6.28
C SER A 122 -11.27 12.23 -6.13
N ASP A 123 -12.31 12.29 -6.96
CA ASP A 123 -13.22 13.44 -7.07
C ASP A 123 -12.47 14.77 -7.37
N GLY A 124 -11.35 14.67 -8.10
CA GLY A 124 -10.51 15.81 -8.44
C GLY A 124 -9.56 16.24 -7.33
N LYS A 125 -9.51 15.52 -6.21
CA LYS A 125 -8.57 15.82 -5.12
C LYS A 125 -7.20 15.22 -5.40
N PRO A 126 -6.12 15.88 -4.98
CA PRO A 126 -4.81 15.23 -4.96
C PRO A 126 -4.86 13.96 -4.11
N ALA A 127 -4.37 12.85 -4.66
CA ALA A 127 -4.48 11.56 -3.99
C ALA A 127 -3.39 10.60 -4.43
N TRP A 128 -3.06 9.63 -3.56
CA TRP A 128 -2.30 8.45 -3.94
C TRP A 128 -3.26 7.37 -4.41
N GLU A 129 -2.91 6.72 -5.52
CA GLU A 129 -3.49 5.44 -5.87
C GLU A 129 -2.64 4.32 -5.29
N ILE A 130 -3.29 3.40 -4.60
CA ILE A 130 -2.62 2.22 -4.03
C ILE A 130 -3.00 1.05 -4.92
N TYR A 131 -1.99 0.40 -5.49
CA TYR A 131 -2.15 -0.75 -6.37
C TYR A 131 -1.66 -2.00 -5.68
N LEU A 132 -2.37 -3.09 -5.90
CA LEU A 132 -1.89 -4.43 -5.60
C LEU A 132 -1.64 -5.13 -6.93
N ILE A 133 -0.38 -5.52 -7.18
CA ILE A 133 0.06 -6.16 -8.42
C ILE A 133 0.27 -7.65 -8.14
N TYR A 134 -0.20 -8.51 -9.05
CA TYR A 134 -0.11 -9.95 -8.82
C TYR A 134 -0.05 -10.76 -10.12
#